data_4e639bb02e6d55a1834c9b41a937ed8f
#
_entry.id   4e639bb02e6d55a1834c9b41a937ed8f
#
_cell.length_a   1.000
_cell.length_b   1.000
_cell.length_c   1.000
_cell.angle_alpha   90.00
_cell.angle_beta   90.00
_cell.angle_gamma   90.00
#
_symmetry.space_group_name_H-M   'P 1'
#
loop_
_entity.id
_entity.type
_entity.pdbx_description
1 polymer ?
#
loop_
_entity_poly.entity_id
_entity_poly.type
_entity_poly.pdbx_seq_one_letter_code
_entity_poly.pdbx_strand_id
1 'polypeptide(L)'
;MIGPILLALAPVALLVALGHGLRRTGFIGDAFWPHAERLCYYVLLPALFADGLANARLQALPVLPLAAALVGSTVFVSMLLLLVRRFVAVDGAGFTSVFQGAVRFNNYVGTALAAGLFGAHGIALAAVCVAAIVPTVNLMCVLVFARYGDTRLGAWALVRQILSNPLVVGCALGIAMQVAGIAFPAAVEPAVRALGAASMPLGLLCVGAALKFDSAREWMQPTCIASAFKFMAMPLATLAAGRLFGLGDAALTIALLFQALPTSSSSYIMARQLGGDAPLMAGITAFQTIAAALAMPAVLTALASTPVFR
;
A
#
# COMPACT_ATOMS: atom_id res chain seq x y z
N MET A 1 -1.80 -24.40 8.39
CA MET A 1 -1.68 -22.93 8.37
C MET A 1 -1.81 -22.30 6.97
N ILE A 2 -1.60 -23.02 5.86
CA ILE A 2 -1.77 -22.47 4.50
C ILE A 2 -3.25 -22.17 4.16
N GLY A 3 -4.18 -23.00 4.66
CA GLY A 3 -5.62 -22.82 4.40
C GLY A 3 -6.19 -21.44 4.74
N PRO A 4 -6.02 -20.92 5.96
CA PRO A 4 -6.50 -19.59 6.31
C PRO A 4 -5.90 -18.47 5.45
N ILE A 5 -4.64 -18.60 5.05
CA ILE A 5 -3.96 -17.63 4.17
C ILE A 5 -4.60 -17.65 2.77
N LEU A 6 -4.82 -18.82 2.20
CA LEU A 6 -5.48 -18.97 0.90
C LEU A 6 -6.93 -18.47 0.94
N LEU A 7 -7.65 -18.72 2.05
CA LEU A 7 -9.00 -18.19 2.25
C LEU A 7 -9.03 -16.65 2.34
N ALA A 8 -8.03 -16.03 2.95
CA ALA A 8 -7.91 -14.57 2.98
C ALA A 8 -7.51 -13.96 1.62
N LEU A 9 -6.71 -14.68 0.82
CA LEU A 9 -6.27 -14.25 -0.50
C LEU A 9 -7.35 -14.45 -1.59
N ALA A 10 -8.19 -15.47 -1.47
CA ALA A 10 -9.16 -15.82 -2.48
C ALA A 10 -10.14 -14.68 -2.82
N PRO A 11 -10.79 -14.00 -1.86
CA PRO A 11 -11.67 -12.86 -2.14
C PRO A 11 -10.94 -11.72 -2.86
N VAL A 12 -9.68 -11.45 -2.46
CA VAL A 12 -8.84 -10.42 -3.09
C VAL A 12 -8.58 -10.76 -4.55
N ALA A 13 -8.15 -11.99 -4.83
CA ALA A 13 -7.89 -12.46 -6.19
C ALA A 13 -9.14 -12.45 -7.06
N LEU A 14 -10.28 -12.90 -6.52
CA LEU A 14 -11.57 -12.93 -7.24
C LEU A 14 -12.05 -11.51 -7.60
N LEU A 15 -11.98 -10.55 -6.67
CA LEU A 15 -12.39 -9.16 -6.93
C LEU A 15 -11.45 -8.47 -7.92
N VAL A 16 -10.15 -8.71 -7.84
CA VAL A 16 -9.18 -8.21 -8.83
C VAL A 16 -9.46 -8.81 -10.22
N ALA A 17 -9.66 -10.13 -10.30
CA ALA A 17 -10.00 -10.79 -11.56
C ALA A 17 -11.33 -10.29 -12.15
N LEU A 18 -12.35 -10.10 -11.30
CA LEU A 18 -13.64 -9.54 -11.70
C LEU A 18 -13.48 -8.12 -12.25
N GLY A 19 -12.75 -7.24 -11.55
CA GLY A 19 -12.49 -5.88 -12.01
C GLY A 19 -11.78 -5.83 -13.36
N HIS A 20 -10.80 -6.71 -13.57
CA HIS A 20 -10.15 -6.86 -14.86
C HIS A 20 -11.13 -7.32 -15.96
N GLY A 21 -11.97 -8.33 -15.67
CA GLY A 21 -12.97 -8.84 -16.59
C GLY A 21 -14.01 -7.79 -16.96
N LEU A 22 -14.57 -7.06 -16.00
CA LEU A 22 -15.57 -6.01 -16.20
C LEU A 22 -15.05 -4.90 -17.12
N ARG A 23 -13.78 -4.52 -16.97
CA ARG A 23 -13.16 -3.54 -17.85
C ARG A 23 -12.86 -4.12 -19.24
N ARG A 24 -12.26 -5.31 -19.30
CA ARG A 24 -11.85 -5.96 -20.57
C ARG A 24 -13.04 -6.26 -21.48
N THR A 25 -14.19 -6.65 -20.92
CA THR A 25 -15.42 -6.90 -21.67
C THR A 25 -16.16 -5.63 -22.09
N GLY A 26 -15.74 -4.46 -21.59
CA GLY A 26 -16.43 -3.20 -21.81
C GLY A 26 -17.78 -3.08 -21.09
N PHE A 27 -18.12 -4.01 -20.18
CA PHE A 27 -19.34 -3.95 -19.37
C PHE A 27 -19.41 -2.66 -18.54
N ILE A 28 -18.26 -2.23 -18.01
CA ILE A 28 -18.08 -0.93 -17.36
C ILE A 28 -17.08 -0.13 -18.19
N GLY A 29 -17.51 1.04 -18.69
CA GLY A 29 -16.69 1.90 -19.53
C GLY A 29 -15.47 2.47 -18.81
N ASP A 30 -14.42 2.78 -19.56
CA ASP A 30 -13.12 3.25 -19.05
C ASP A 30 -13.21 4.51 -18.17
N ALA A 31 -14.16 5.40 -18.44
CA ALA A 31 -14.35 6.64 -17.69
C ALA A 31 -14.80 6.42 -16.23
N PHE A 32 -15.42 5.29 -15.91
CA PHE A 32 -15.88 4.98 -14.57
C PHE A 32 -14.72 4.76 -13.58
N TRP A 33 -13.67 4.04 -14.00
CA TRP A 33 -12.63 3.55 -13.10
C TRP A 33 -11.83 4.63 -12.40
N PRO A 34 -11.39 5.73 -13.06
CA PRO A 34 -10.71 6.84 -12.38
C PRO A 34 -11.59 7.54 -11.34
N HIS A 35 -12.91 7.66 -11.60
CA HIS A 35 -13.83 8.26 -10.64
C HIS A 35 -14.09 7.35 -9.44
N ALA A 36 -14.25 6.04 -9.68
CA ALA A 36 -14.39 5.05 -8.62
C ALA A 36 -13.13 4.99 -7.73
N GLU A 37 -11.93 4.98 -8.32
CA GLU A 37 -10.67 5.03 -7.59
C GLU A 37 -10.55 6.31 -6.74
N ARG A 38 -10.95 7.46 -7.31
CA ARG A 38 -10.98 8.73 -6.60
C ARG A 38 -11.94 8.68 -5.41
N LEU A 39 -13.15 8.15 -5.57
CA LEU A 39 -14.12 7.96 -4.49
C LEU A 39 -13.55 7.06 -3.38
N CYS A 40 -12.97 5.92 -3.76
CA CYS A 40 -12.32 5.00 -2.81
C CYS A 40 -11.23 5.70 -2.00
N TYR A 41 -10.35 6.45 -2.67
CA TYR A 41 -9.18 7.05 -2.04
C TYR A 41 -9.51 8.26 -1.15
N TYR A 42 -10.47 9.11 -1.59
CA TYR A 42 -10.77 10.37 -0.89
C TYR A 42 -11.90 10.24 0.14
N VAL A 43 -12.76 9.22 0.04
CA VAL A 43 -13.95 9.09 0.91
C VAL A 43 -13.98 7.73 1.62
N LEU A 44 -13.95 6.63 0.86
CA LEU A 44 -14.28 5.32 1.43
C LEU A 44 -13.16 4.78 2.34
N LEU A 45 -11.90 4.83 1.92
CA LEU A 45 -10.76 4.40 2.76
C LEU A 45 -10.56 5.30 3.98
N PRO A 46 -10.61 6.64 3.90
CA PRO A 46 -10.59 7.49 5.06
C PRO A 46 -11.69 7.16 6.08
N ALA A 47 -12.93 6.89 5.60
CA ALA A 47 -14.02 6.47 6.47
C ALA A 47 -13.73 5.13 7.17
N LEU A 48 -13.18 4.14 6.44
CA LEU A 48 -12.77 2.84 7.01
C LEU A 48 -11.73 3.01 8.11
N PHE A 49 -10.69 3.82 7.87
CA PHE A 49 -9.62 4.02 8.85
C PHE A 49 -10.06 4.87 10.04
N ALA A 50 -10.90 5.88 9.81
CA ALA A 50 -11.47 6.69 10.90
C ALA A 50 -12.34 5.83 11.82
N ASP A 51 -13.27 5.02 11.29
CA ASP A 51 -14.11 4.11 12.07
C ASP A 51 -13.25 3.04 12.77
N GLY A 52 -12.32 2.41 12.03
CA GLY A 52 -11.45 1.37 12.58
C GLY A 52 -10.58 1.84 13.74
N LEU A 53 -10.02 3.06 13.68
CA LEU A 53 -9.16 3.64 14.73
C LEU A 53 -9.97 4.26 15.87
N ALA A 54 -11.11 4.89 15.59
CA ALA A 54 -11.99 5.43 16.64
C ALA A 54 -12.49 4.33 17.58
N ASN A 55 -12.74 3.12 17.04
CA ASN A 55 -13.21 1.96 17.80
C ASN A 55 -12.07 1.03 18.27
N ALA A 56 -10.82 1.30 17.90
CA ALA A 56 -9.68 0.46 18.30
C ALA A 56 -9.23 0.75 19.74
N ARG A 57 -8.77 -0.29 20.44
CA ARG A 57 -8.03 -0.11 21.70
C ARG A 57 -6.58 0.24 21.40
N LEU A 58 -6.29 1.52 21.10
CA LEU A 58 -4.95 1.97 20.69
C LEU A 58 -3.87 1.65 21.72
N GLN A 59 -4.20 1.62 23.02
CA GLN A 59 -3.29 1.23 24.09
C GLN A 59 -2.81 -0.22 23.98
N ALA A 60 -3.59 -1.08 23.33
CA ALA A 60 -3.23 -2.48 23.06
C ALA A 60 -2.44 -2.65 21.74
N LEU A 61 -2.28 -1.60 20.93
CA LEU A 61 -1.55 -1.63 19.67
C LEU A 61 -0.11 -1.12 19.88
N PRO A 62 0.90 -1.77 19.33
CA PRO A 62 2.28 -1.30 19.37
C PRO A 62 2.50 -0.18 18.33
N VAL A 63 1.77 0.94 18.45
CA VAL A 63 1.72 2.01 17.45
C VAL A 63 3.11 2.55 17.15
N LEU A 64 3.86 2.96 18.19
CA LEU A 64 5.18 3.55 18.03
C LEU A 64 6.24 2.56 17.52
N PRO A 65 6.39 1.34 18.08
CA PRO A 65 7.29 0.33 17.55
C PRO A 65 6.97 -0.07 16.12
N LEU A 66 5.67 -0.21 15.78
CA LEU A 66 5.21 -0.55 14.43
C LEU A 66 5.55 0.56 13.42
N ALA A 67 5.23 1.81 13.77
CA ALA A 67 5.57 2.96 12.93
C ALA A 67 7.09 3.11 12.75
N ALA A 68 7.89 2.97 13.82
CA ALA A 68 9.34 3.05 13.75
C ALA A 68 9.94 1.95 12.86
N ALA A 69 9.46 0.72 12.95
CA ALA A 69 9.91 -0.39 12.12
C ALA A 69 9.58 -0.13 10.63
N LEU A 70 8.38 0.34 10.33
CA LEU A 70 7.92 0.60 8.97
C LEU A 70 8.62 1.81 8.34
N VAL A 71 8.73 2.91 9.06
CA VAL A 71 9.45 4.11 8.59
C VAL A 71 10.94 3.79 8.40
N GLY A 72 11.56 3.16 9.40
CA GLY A 72 12.98 2.80 9.36
C GLY A 72 13.31 1.88 8.20
N SER A 73 12.55 0.79 8.00
CA SER A 73 12.75 -0.13 6.87
C SER A 73 12.51 0.55 5.52
N THR A 74 11.46 1.38 5.40
CA THR A 74 11.18 2.11 4.16
C THR A 74 12.29 3.09 3.80
N VAL A 75 12.77 3.88 4.76
CA VAL A 75 13.89 4.81 4.54
C VAL A 75 15.17 4.05 4.20
N PHE A 76 15.49 3.00 4.95
CA PHE A 76 16.68 2.17 4.70
C PHE A 76 16.69 1.60 3.28
N VAL A 77 15.59 0.98 2.85
CA VAL A 77 15.50 0.39 1.49
C VAL A 77 15.50 1.48 0.43
N SER A 78 14.87 2.63 0.68
CA SER A 78 14.94 3.79 -0.21
C SER A 78 16.37 4.26 -0.42
N MET A 79 17.16 4.38 0.64
CA MET A 79 18.59 4.75 0.56
C MET A 79 19.41 3.68 -0.17
N LEU A 80 19.16 2.40 0.11
CA LEU A 80 19.82 1.30 -0.59
C LEU A 80 19.56 1.35 -2.10
N LEU A 81 18.32 1.62 -2.50
CA LEU A 81 17.97 1.74 -3.92
C LEU A 81 18.65 2.95 -4.59
N LEU A 82 18.77 4.07 -3.88
CA LEU A 82 19.52 5.23 -4.36
C LEU A 82 21.01 4.92 -4.55
N LEU A 83 21.62 4.14 -3.65
CA LEU A 83 23.03 3.72 -3.76
C LEU A 83 23.27 2.83 -5.00
N VAL A 84 22.32 1.95 -5.32
CA VAL A 84 22.42 1.08 -6.50
C VAL A 84 21.88 1.71 -7.79
N ARG A 85 21.50 2.99 -7.79
CA ARG A 85 20.94 3.71 -8.95
C ARG A 85 21.80 3.52 -10.22
N ARG A 86 23.11 3.55 -10.09
CA ARG A 86 24.06 3.42 -11.21
C ARG A 86 23.97 2.09 -11.98
N PHE A 87 23.41 1.05 -11.34
CA PHE A 87 23.23 -0.28 -11.92
C PHE A 87 21.85 -0.48 -12.56
N VAL A 88 20.96 0.49 -12.44
CA VAL A 88 19.62 0.45 -13.03
C VAL A 88 19.68 1.07 -14.41
N ALA A 89 19.48 0.26 -15.46
CA ALA A 89 19.63 0.66 -16.85
C ALA A 89 18.39 1.43 -17.36
N VAL A 90 18.15 2.60 -16.77
CA VAL A 90 17.08 3.55 -17.17
C VAL A 90 17.57 4.99 -16.98
N ASP A 91 16.90 5.92 -17.65
CA ASP A 91 17.08 7.36 -17.44
C ASP A 91 16.56 7.85 -16.08
N GLY A 92 16.49 9.16 -15.87
CA GLY A 92 15.96 9.75 -14.64
C GLY A 92 14.48 9.46 -14.44
N ALA A 93 13.67 9.63 -15.48
CA ALA A 93 12.23 9.40 -15.45
C ALA A 93 11.91 7.92 -15.17
N GLY A 94 12.60 7.00 -15.84
CA GLY A 94 12.49 5.57 -15.59
C GLY A 94 12.88 5.18 -14.17
N PHE A 95 13.94 5.79 -13.62
CA PHE A 95 14.33 5.52 -12.24
C PHE A 95 13.28 5.95 -11.21
N THR A 96 12.58 7.08 -11.43
CA THR A 96 11.48 7.46 -10.55
C THR A 96 10.37 6.41 -10.50
N SER A 97 10.09 5.75 -11.63
CA SER A 97 9.12 4.66 -11.73
C SER A 97 9.60 3.38 -11.05
N VAL A 98 10.89 3.00 -11.23
CA VAL A 98 11.52 1.88 -10.48
C VAL A 98 11.47 2.14 -8.98
N PHE A 99 11.80 3.36 -8.55
CA PHE A 99 11.75 3.75 -7.14
C PHE A 99 10.35 3.61 -6.55
N GLN A 100 9.33 4.15 -7.22
CA GLN A 100 7.94 3.97 -6.80
C GLN A 100 7.54 2.50 -6.72
N GLY A 101 7.89 1.70 -7.73
CA GLY A 101 7.64 0.26 -7.74
C GLY A 101 8.26 -0.48 -6.57
N ALA A 102 9.44 -0.03 -6.10
CA ALA A 102 10.13 -0.63 -4.96
C ALA A 102 9.52 -0.24 -3.60
N VAL A 103 9.03 1.01 -3.43
CA VAL A 103 8.66 1.51 -2.10
C VAL A 103 7.16 1.67 -1.89
N ARG A 104 6.38 2.00 -2.94
CA ARG A 104 4.92 2.17 -2.80
C ARG A 104 4.22 0.82 -2.67
N PHE A 105 3.00 0.84 -2.15
CA PHE A 105 2.21 -0.36 -1.88
C PHE A 105 0.73 -0.12 -2.17
N ASN A 106 -0.01 -1.20 -2.33
CA ASN A 106 -1.45 -1.17 -2.59
C ASN A 106 -2.24 -1.24 -1.28
N ASN A 107 -2.80 -0.10 -0.88
CA ASN A 107 -3.60 0.01 0.35
C ASN A 107 -4.81 -0.93 0.36
N TYR A 108 -5.49 -1.11 -0.77
CA TYR A 108 -6.72 -1.91 -0.84
C TYR A 108 -6.42 -3.38 -0.58
N VAL A 109 -5.39 -3.91 -1.24
CA VAL A 109 -4.95 -5.30 -1.04
C VAL A 109 -4.48 -5.50 0.40
N GLY A 110 -3.67 -4.58 0.93
CA GLY A 110 -3.16 -4.67 2.30
C GLY A 110 -4.25 -4.66 3.34
N THR A 111 -5.18 -3.72 3.24
CA THR A 111 -6.29 -3.60 4.20
C THR A 111 -7.23 -4.80 4.12
N ALA A 112 -7.53 -5.29 2.91
CA ALA A 112 -8.37 -6.47 2.72
C ALA A 112 -7.74 -7.74 3.33
N LEU A 113 -6.44 -7.94 3.11
CA LEU A 113 -5.72 -9.08 3.70
C LEU A 113 -5.60 -8.96 5.23
N ALA A 114 -5.33 -7.76 5.75
CA ALA A 114 -5.30 -7.51 7.19
C ALA A 114 -6.66 -7.79 7.84
N ALA A 115 -7.74 -7.33 7.21
CA ALA A 115 -9.12 -7.61 7.66
C ALA A 115 -9.44 -9.11 7.60
N GLY A 116 -9.05 -9.81 6.53
CA GLY A 116 -9.27 -11.24 6.37
C GLY A 116 -8.51 -12.11 7.38
N LEU A 117 -7.29 -11.70 7.77
CA LEU A 117 -6.44 -12.44 8.70
C LEU A 117 -6.77 -12.16 10.17
N PHE A 118 -7.10 -10.90 10.52
CA PHE A 118 -7.20 -10.45 11.91
C PHE A 118 -8.48 -9.64 12.20
N GLY A 119 -9.45 -9.61 11.29
CA GLY A 119 -10.71 -8.91 11.47
C GLY A 119 -10.54 -7.41 11.77
N ALA A 120 -11.31 -6.89 12.72
CA ALA A 120 -11.25 -5.48 13.11
C ALA A 120 -9.88 -5.06 13.69
N HIS A 121 -9.18 -5.97 14.40
CA HIS A 121 -7.82 -5.73 14.88
C HIS A 121 -6.84 -5.54 13.73
N GLY A 122 -6.98 -6.32 12.65
CA GLY A 122 -6.21 -6.18 11.42
C GLY A 122 -6.45 -4.84 10.71
N ILE A 123 -7.69 -4.35 10.68
CA ILE A 123 -8.01 -3.03 10.12
C ILE A 123 -7.33 -1.92 10.92
N ALA A 124 -7.35 -2.00 12.25
CA ALA A 124 -6.69 -1.01 13.11
C ALA A 124 -5.15 -1.01 12.91
N LEU A 125 -4.51 -2.18 12.85
CA LEU A 125 -3.09 -2.29 12.54
C LEU A 125 -2.78 -1.78 11.11
N ALA A 126 -3.63 -2.09 10.12
CA ALA A 126 -3.50 -1.59 8.75
C ALA A 126 -3.56 -0.05 8.71
N ALA A 127 -4.45 0.56 9.48
CA ALA A 127 -4.54 2.02 9.57
C ALA A 127 -3.25 2.63 10.15
N VAL A 128 -2.64 2.02 11.18
CA VAL A 128 -1.33 2.44 11.70
C VAL A 128 -0.24 2.30 10.63
N CYS A 129 -0.21 1.17 9.90
CA CYS A 129 0.74 0.97 8.80
C CYS A 129 0.59 2.06 7.73
N VAL A 130 -0.63 2.35 7.31
CA VAL A 130 -0.92 3.39 6.31
C VAL A 130 -0.51 4.76 6.81
N ALA A 131 -0.85 5.11 8.06
CA ALA A 131 -0.48 6.39 8.66
C ALA A 131 1.04 6.59 8.74
N ALA A 132 1.81 5.52 8.95
CA ALA A 132 3.27 5.56 8.98
C ALA A 132 3.91 5.56 7.59
N ILE A 133 3.49 4.62 6.71
CA ILE A 133 4.19 4.40 5.44
C ILE A 133 3.81 5.46 4.39
N VAL A 134 2.52 5.87 4.29
CA VAL A 134 2.06 6.78 3.23
C VAL A 134 2.78 8.13 3.23
N PRO A 135 2.91 8.85 4.37
CA PRO A 135 3.70 10.07 4.40
C PRO A 135 5.16 9.85 4.03
N THR A 136 5.75 8.76 4.56
CA THR A 136 7.16 8.40 4.32
C THR A 136 7.43 8.12 2.84
N VAL A 137 6.64 7.26 2.19
CA VAL A 137 6.85 6.95 0.76
C VAL A 137 6.54 8.13 -0.15
N ASN A 138 5.53 8.96 0.19
CA ASN A 138 5.25 10.16 -0.57
C ASN A 138 6.40 11.17 -0.49
N LEU A 139 6.96 11.40 0.71
CA LEU A 139 8.15 12.23 0.90
C LEU A 139 9.33 11.69 0.08
N MET A 140 9.67 10.40 0.22
CA MET A 140 10.77 9.79 -0.52
C MET A 140 10.56 9.86 -2.04
N CYS A 141 9.37 9.55 -2.53
CA CYS A 141 9.04 9.64 -3.96
C CYS A 141 9.21 11.07 -4.47
N VAL A 142 8.66 12.08 -3.78
CA VAL A 142 8.77 13.47 -4.21
C VAL A 142 10.23 13.95 -4.24
N LEU A 143 11.05 13.56 -3.26
CA LEU A 143 12.48 13.88 -3.25
C LEU A 143 13.20 13.24 -4.47
N VAL A 144 12.84 12.00 -4.82
CA VAL A 144 13.39 11.32 -5.99
C VAL A 144 12.92 11.96 -7.29
N PHE A 145 11.64 12.35 -7.39
CA PHE A 145 11.15 13.12 -8.53
C PHE A 145 11.81 14.49 -8.66
N ALA A 146 12.02 15.20 -7.56
CA ALA A 146 12.72 16.48 -7.56
C ALA A 146 14.17 16.36 -8.02
N ARG A 147 14.82 15.21 -7.82
CA ARG A 147 16.23 14.96 -8.21
C ARG A 147 16.38 14.41 -9.62
N TYR A 148 15.44 13.57 -10.07
CA TYR A 148 15.55 12.77 -11.29
C TYR A 148 14.42 12.99 -12.29
N GLY A 149 13.29 13.56 -11.88
CA GLY A 149 12.16 13.91 -12.74
C GLY A 149 12.26 15.34 -13.28
N ASP A 150 11.30 15.69 -14.14
CA ASP A 150 11.27 16.99 -14.82
C ASP A 150 10.59 18.09 -13.97
N THR A 151 9.85 17.73 -12.91
CA THR A 151 9.04 18.65 -12.13
C THR A 151 9.69 18.95 -10.76
N ARG A 152 9.94 20.23 -10.48
CA ARG A 152 10.44 20.68 -9.18
C ARG A 152 9.27 21.10 -8.27
N LEU A 153 9.01 20.33 -7.23
CA LEU A 153 8.05 20.68 -6.18
C LEU A 153 8.74 21.45 -5.05
N GLY A 154 8.17 22.57 -4.64
CA GLY A 154 8.65 23.32 -3.48
C GLY A 154 8.36 22.59 -2.15
N ALA A 155 9.17 22.82 -1.12
CA ALA A 155 9.04 22.18 0.20
C ALA A 155 7.62 22.40 0.82
N TRP A 156 7.03 23.55 0.65
CA TRP A 156 5.67 23.85 1.13
C TRP A 156 4.60 23.01 0.44
N ALA A 157 4.72 22.80 -0.88
CA ALA A 157 3.79 21.95 -1.62
C ALA A 157 3.84 20.51 -1.11
N LEU A 158 5.03 20.00 -0.76
CA LEU A 158 5.23 18.69 -0.17
C LEU A 158 4.55 18.56 1.21
N VAL A 159 4.79 19.51 2.12
CA VAL A 159 4.15 19.52 3.45
C VAL A 159 2.63 19.54 3.31
N ARG A 160 2.10 20.41 2.45
CA ARG A 160 0.67 20.49 2.18
C ARG A 160 0.13 19.16 1.63
N GLN A 161 0.84 18.50 0.71
CA GLN A 161 0.44 17.22 0.14
C GLN A 161 0.35 16.12 1.20
N ILE A 162 1.26 16.09 2.17
CA ILE A 162 1.24 15.12 3.27
C ILE A 162 0.08 15.41 4.22
N LEU A 163 -0.05 16.67 4.67
CA LEU A 163 -1.09 17.06 5.64
C LEU A 163 -2.51 16.97 5.05
N SER A 164 -2.68 17.20 3.75
CA SER A 164 -3.97 17.06 3.07
C SER A 164 -4.21 15.67 2.49
N ASN A 165 -3.35 14.69 2.80
CA ASN A 165 -3.56 13.31 2.33
C ASN A 165 -4.79 12.72 3.02
N PRO A 166 -5.84 12.29 2.27
CA PRO A 166 -7.10 11.86 2.86
C PRO A 166 -6.96 10.65 3.77
N LEU A 167 -6.01 9.74 3.49
CA LEU A 167 -5.76 8.57 4.33
C LEU A 167 -5.16 8.99 5.68
N VAL A 168 -4.20 9.93 5.65
CA VAL A 168 -3.58 10.48 6.87
C VAL A 168 -4.62 11.23 7.70
N VAL A 169 -5.46 12.05 7.04
CA VAL A 169 -6.56 12.77 7.70
C VAL A 169 -7.57 11.81 8.34
N GLY A 170 -7.97 10.75 7.62
CA GLY A 170 -8.86 9.72 8.17
C GLY A 170 -8.27 9.01 9.40
N CYS A 171 -6.99 8.64 9.34
CA CYS A 171 -6.29 8.05 10.48
C CYS A 171 -6.19 9.03 11.66
N ALA A 172 -5.82 10.30 11.40
CA ALA A 172 -5.71 11.30 12.45
C ALA A 172 -7.05 11.58 13.13
N LEU A 173 -8.13 11.64 12.36
CA LEU A 173 -9.49 11.79 12.89
C LEU A 173 -9.86 10.63 13.83
N GLY A 174 -9.66 9.38 13.38
CA GLY A 174 -9.96 8.20 14.18
C GLY A 174 -9.15 8.15 15.47
N ILE A 175 -7.85 8.47 15.42
CA ILE A 175 -7.00 8.56 16.62
C ILE A 175 -7.46 9.67 17.55
N ALA A 176 -7.77 10.86 17.04
CA ALA A 176 -8.23 11.98 17.84
C ALA A 176 -9.54 11.66 18.56
N MET A 177 -10.50 11.05 17.87
CA MET A 177 -11.76 10.61 18.46
C MET A 177 -11.54 9.58 19.59
N GLN A 178 -10.68 8.58 19.33
CA GLN A 178 -10.38 7.53 20.31
C GLN A 178 -9.68 8.12 21.55
N VAL A 179 -8.71 9.02 21.39
CA VAL A 179 -8.00 9.65 22.51
C VAL A 179 -8.93 10.57 23.30
N ALA A 180 -9.84 11.28 22.63
CA ALA A 180 -10.84 12.13 23.28
C ALA A 180 -11.99 11.35 23.91
N GLY A 181 -12.09 10.03 23.69
CA GLY A 181 -13.22 9.22 24.15
C GLY A 181 -14.55 9.55 23.45
N ILE A 182 -14.49 10.12 22.23
CA ILE A 182 -15.65 10.54 21.46
C ILE A 182 -15.96 9.46 20.41
N ALA A 183 -17.21 8.95 20.42
CA ALA A 183 -17.72 8.09 19.37
C ALA A 183 -18.40 8.91 18.26
N PHE A 184 -18.55 8.32 17.06
CA PHE A 184 -19.42 8.89 16.05
C PHE A 184 -20.87 9.00 16.59
N PRO A 185 -21.60 10.09 16.28
CA PRO A 185 -23.02 10.17 16.62
C PRO A 185 -23.78 8.98 16.04
N ALA A 186 -24.73 8.42 16.80
CA ALA A 186 -25.48 7.22 16.42
C ALA A 186 -26.18 7.33 15.04
N ALA A 187 -26.53 8.53 14.61
CA ALA A 187 -27.11 8.76 13.28
C ALA A 187 -26.07 8.74 12.15
N VAL A 188 -24.78 8.99 12.44
CA VAL A 188 -23.69 9.12 11.46
C VAL A 188 -22.87 7.82 11.35
N GLU A 189 -22.67 7.13 12.48
CA GLU A 189 -21.85 5.91 12.56
C GLU A 189 -22.23 4.84 11.52
N PRO A 190 -23.52 4.50 11.29
CA PRO A 190 -23.89 3.51 10.29
C PRO A 190 -23.49 3.91 8.87
N ALA A 191 -23.57 5.21 8.54
CA ALA A 191 -23.16 5.72 7.22
C ALA A 191 -21.64 5.65 7.05
N VAL A 192 -20.85 6.04 8.04
CA VAL A 192 -19.38 5.95 8.01
C VAL A 192 -18.96 4.49 7.86
N ARG A 193 -19.57 3.58 8.61
CA ARG A 193 -19.30 2.14 8.54
C ARG A 193 -19.66 1.56 7.18
N ALA A 194 -20.81 1.94 6.59
CA ALA A 194 -21.22 1.51 5.25
C ALA A 194 -20.24 2.00 4.18
N LEU A 195 -19.82 3.27 4.24
CA LEU A 195 -18.79 3.82 3.34
C LEU A 195 -17.46 3.06 3.50
N GLY A 196 -17.03 2.82 4.73
CA GLY A 196 -15.82 2.04 5.00
C GLY A 196 -15.90 0.62 4.43
N ALA A 197 -17.01 -0.08 4.62
CA ALA A 197 -17.21 -1.43 4.10
C ALA A 197 -17.16 -1.50 2.56
N ALA A 198 -17.64 -0.48 1.87
CA ALA A 198 -17.61 -0.40 0.41
C ALA A 198 -16.19 -0.18 -0.16
N SER A 199 -15.23 0.30 0.67
CA SER A 199 -13.89 0.67 0.21
C SER A 199 -13.09 -0.50 -0.35
N MET A 200 -13.12 -1.65 0.32
CA MET A 200 -12.32 -2.82 -0.08
C MET A 200 -12.82 -3.46 -1.37
N PRO A 201 -14.12 -3.81 -1.52
CA PRO A 201 -14.63 -4.39 -2.76
C PRO A 201 -14.41 -3.48 -3.97
N LEU A 202 -14.82 -2.21 -3.87
CA LEU A 202 -14.68 -1.27 -4.98
C LEU A 202 -13.22 -0.96 -5.30
N GLY A 203 -12.37 -0.81 -4.28
CA GLY A 203 -10.95 -0.60 -4.45
C GLY A 203 -10.25 -1.76 -5.16
N LEU A 204 -10.58 -3.01 -4.79
CA LEU A 204 -10.01 -4.21 -5.45
C LEU A 204 -10.49 -4.37 -6.89
N LEU A 205 -11.75 -4.03 -7.20
CA LEU A 205 -12.24 -3.95 -8.57
C LEU A 205 -11.43 -2.92 -9.39
N CYS A 206 -11.17 -1.74 -8.83
CA CYS A 206 -10.34 -0.71 -9.47
C CYS A 206 -8.90 -1.20 -9.72
N VAL A 207 -8.30 -1.93 -8.76
CA VAL A 207 -6.97 -2.55 -8.93
C VAL A 207 -6.97 -3.49 -10.14
N GLY A 208 -7.96 -4.37 -10.23
CA GLY A 208 -8.09 -5.30 -11.35
C GLY A 208 -8.27 -4.60 -12.69
N ALA A 209 -9.13 -3.58 -12.71
CA ALA A 209 -9.35 -2.76 -13.90
C ALA A 209 -8.08 -1.99 -14.34
N ALA A 210 -7.21 -1.61 -13.41
CA ALA A 210 -5.98 -0.88 -13.72
C ALA A 210 -4.88 -1.76 -14.34
N LEU A 211 -5.00 -3.10 -14.32
CA LEU A 211 -4.00 -4.02 -14.87
C LEU A 211 -3.88 -3.86 -16.40
N LYS A 212 -2.66 -3.58 -16.88
CA LYS A 212 -2.28 -3.51 -18.31
C LYS A 212 -1.10 -4.44 -18.53
N PHE A 213 -1.24 -5.37 -19.47
CA PHE A 213 -0.23 -6.41 -19.72
C PHE A 213 0.67 -6.11 -20.92
N ASP A 214 0.37 -5.09 -21.70
CA ASP A 214 1.00 -4.85 -23.01
C ASP A 214 2.46 -4.34 -22.92
N SER A 215 2.89 -3.82 -21.78
CA SER A 215 4.19 -3.13 -21.64
C SER A 215 5.27 -3.94 -20.89
N ALA A 216 4.97 -5.13 -20.36
CA ALA A 216 5.86 -5.83 -19.43
C ALA A 216 7.17 -6.36 -20.07
N ARG A 217 7.19 -6.56 -21.40
CA ARG A 217 8.29 -7.25 -22.10
C ARG A 217 9.49 -6.36 -22.39
N GLU A 218 9.29 -5.07 -22.60
CA GLU A 218 10.34 -4.12 -22.97
C GLU A 218 11.20 -3.66 -21.79
N TRP A 219 10.69 -3.76 -20.55
CA TRP A 219 11.29 -3.21 -19.35
C TRP A 219 11.63 -4.26 -18.29
N MET A 220 12.13 -5.44 -18.73
CA MET A 220 12.36 -6.58 -17.84
C MET A 220 13.33 -6.26 -16.69
N GLN A 221 14.52 -5.70 -17.00
CA GLN A 221 15.54 -5.43 -15.98
C GLN A 221 15.08 -4.45 -14.90
N PRO A 222 14.58 -3.24 -15.23
CA PRO A 222 14.10 -2.30 -14.22
C PRO A 222 12.90 -2.83 -13.43
N THR A 223 12.00 -3.60 -14.07
CA THR A 223 10.86 -4.24 -13.41
C THR A 223 11.32 -5.32 -12.42
N CYS A 224 12.32 -6.14 -12.79
CA CYS A 224 12.89 -7.13 -11.89
C CYS A 224 13.60 -6.49 -10.69
N ILE A 225 14.34 -5.38 -10.90
CA ILE A 225 14.99 -4.65 -9.80
C ILE A 225 13.93 -4.09 -8.85
N ALA A 226 12.91 -3.37 -9.35
CA ALA A 226 11.83 -2.84 -8.52
C ALA A 226 11.15 -3.94 -7.70
N SER A 227 10.90 -5.10 -8.33
CA SER A 227 10.24 -6.24 -7.71
C SER A 227 11.12 -6.97 -6.69
N ALA A 228 12.42 -7.10 -6.96
CA ALA A 228 13.38 -7.65 -5.99
C ALA A 228 13.46 -6.79 -4.73
N PHE A 229 13.52 -5.47 -4.89
CA PHE A 229 13.48 -4.56 -3.74
C PHE A 229 12.14 -4.68 -3.00
N LYS A 230 11.02 -4.77 -3.71
CA LYS A 230 9.68 -4.86 -3.12
C LYS A 230 9.45 -6.18 -2.38
N PHE A 231 9.76 -7.31 -2.99
CA PHE A 231 9.41 -8.63 -2.45
C PHE A 231 10.51 -9.28 -1.60
N MET A 232 11.74 -8.77 -1.65
CA MET A 232 12.86 -9.29 -0.87
C MET A 232 13.44 -8.25 0.09
N ALA A 233 13.96 -7.11 -0.42
CA ALA A 233 14.65 -6.14 0.43
C ALA A 233 13.73 -5.50 1.47
N MET A 234 12.51 -5.09 1.06
CA MET A 234 11.53 -4.49 1.97
C MET A 234 11.10 -5.45 3.09
N PRO A 235 10.64 -6.68 2.84
CA PRO A 235 10.28 -7.61 3.91
C PRO A 235 11.46 -7.95 4.82
N LEU A 236 12.67 -8.17 4.27
CA LEU A 236 13.86 -8.49 5.08
C LEU A 236 14.24 -7.33 6.00
N ALA A 237 14.27 -6.09 5.48
CA ALA A 237 14.53 -4.90 6.29
C ALA A 237 13.45 -4.72 7.37
N THR A 238 12.19 -4.99 7.03
CA THR A 238 11.07 -4.88 7.97
C THR A 238 11.13 -5.97 9.05
N LEU A 239 11.52 -7.19 8.69
CA LEU A 239 11.74 -8.27 9.66
C LEU A 239 12.84 -7.89 10.67
N ALA A 240 13.97 -7.38 10.17
CA ALA A 240 15.07 -6.94 11.03
C ALA A 240 14.64 -5.78 11.95
N ALA A 241 13.98 -4.76 11.39
CA ALA A 241 13.46 -3.63 12.15
C ALA A 241 12.39 -4.06 13.16
N GLY A 242 11.45 -4.91 12.76
CA GLY A 242 10.37 -5.41 13.62
C GLY A 242 10.90 -6.19 14.82
N ARG A 243 11.95 -7.00 14.64
CA ARG A 243 12.64 -7.68 15.73
C ARG A 243 13.39 -6.70 16.62
N LEU A 244 14.07 -5.72 16.03
CA LEU A 244 14.79 -4.68 16.77
C LEU A 244 13.87 -3.87 17.69
N PHE A 245 12.67 -3.54 17.21
CA PHE A 245 11.67 -2.79 17.97
C PHE A 245 10.70 -3.66 18.76
N GLY A 246 10.93 -4.97 18.83
CA GLY A 246 10.16 -5.89 19.68
C GLY A 246 8.69 -6.06 19.25
N LEU A 247 8.41 -6.07 17.94
CA LEU A 247 7.04 -6.29 17.45
C LEU A 247 6.56 -7.70 17.77
N GLY A 248 5.38 -7.82 18.36
CA GLY A 248 4.68 -9.09 18.53
C GLY A 248 4.14 -9.62 17.21
N ASP A 249 3.75 -10.90 17.19
CA ASP A 249 3.48 -11.69 15.99
C ASP A 249 2.47 -11.06 15.03
N ALA A 250 1.32 -10.59 15.53
CA ALA A 250 0.28 -9.98 14.71
C ALA A 250 0.75 -8.69 14.05
N ALA A 251 1.42 -7.80 14.81
CA ALA A 251 1.95 -6.54 14.30
C ALA A 251 3.08 -6.77 13.30
N LEU A 252 3.99 -7.72 13.59
CA LEU A 252 5.06 -8.10 12.68
C LEU A 252 4.52 -8.70 11.38
N THR A 253 3.52 -9.58 11.45
CA THR A 253 2.86 -10.15 10.28
C THR A 253 2.25 -9.07 9.41
N ILE A 254 1.51 -8.14 9.99
CA ILE A 254 0.91 -7.03 9.26
C ILE A 254 1.98 -6.11 8.67
N ALA A 255 3.05 -5.79 9.41
CA ALA A 255 4.16 -5.00 8.90
C ALA A 255 4.81 -5.63 7.67
N LEU A 256 5.12 -6.92 7.75
CA LEU A 256 5.72 -7.69 6.65
C LEU A 256 4.77 -7.81 5.45
N LEU A 257 3.48 -8.05 5.72
CA LEU A 257 2.45 -8.06 4.71
C LEU A 257 2.42 -6.74 3.95
N PHE A 258 2.32 -5.60 4.65
CA PHE A 258 2.26 -4.27 4.02
C PHE A 258 3.50 -3.95 3.18
N GLN A 259 4.66 -4.34 3.65
CA GLN A 259 5.92 -4.09 2.94
C GLN A 259 6.17 -5.06 1.76
N ALA A 260 5.51 -6.21 1.72
CA ALA A 260 5.54 -7.17 0.61
C ALA A 260 4.39 -6.99 -0.40
N LEU A 261 3.51 -5.98 -0.23
CA LEU A 261 2.42 -5.72 -1.17
C LEU A 261 2.94 -5.22 -2.52
N PRO A 262 2.26 -5.55 -3.62
CA PRO A 262 2.57 -4.96 -4.92
C PRO A 262 2.36 -3.44 -4.87
N THR A 263 2.98 -2.72 -5.78
CA THR A 263 2.80 -1.26 -5.89
C THR A 263 1.35 -0.90 -6.24
N SER A 264 0.99 0.36 -6.04
CA SER A 264 -0.37 0.87 -6.24
C SER A 264 -0.59 1.42 -7.66
N SER A 265 -1.82 1.36 -8.17
CA SER A 265 -2.24 2.04 -9.41
C SER A 265 -2.02 3.56 -9.35
N SER A 266 -2.12 4.17 -8.16
CA SER A 266 -1.81 5.59 -7.96
C SER A 266 -0.36 5.96 -8.30
N SER A 267 0.56 5.00 -8.35
CA SER A 267 1.95 5.22 -8.78
C SER A 267 2.03 5.60 -10.26
N TYR A 268 1.17 5.02 -11.10
CA TYR A 268 1.06 5.40 -12.51
C TYR A 268 0.59 6.86 -12.67
N ILE A 269 -0.40 7.26 -11.86
CA ILE A 269 -0.91 8.64 -11.88
C ILE A 269 0.20 9.62 -11.46
N MET A 270 0.94 9.29 -10.40
CA MET A 270 2.07 10.11 -9.93
C MET A 270 3.18 10.20 -10.99
N ALA A 271 3.53 9.09 -11.65
CA ALA A 271 4.50 9.11 -12.73
C ALA A 271 4.08 10.05 -13.86
N ARG A 272 2.81 10.01 -14.28
CA ARG A 272 2.27 10.93 -15.29
C ARG A 272 2.28 12.40 -14.87
N GLN A 273 2.01 12.68 -13.60
CA GLN A 273 1.90 14.06 -13.10
C GLN A 273 3.25 14.71 -12.82
N LEU A 274 4.24 13.91 -12.43
CA LEU A 274 5.55 14.41 -11.98
C LEU A 274 6.70 14.13 -12.98
N GLY A 275 6.37 13.73 -14.22
CA GLY A 275 7.38 13.51 -15.26
C GLY A 275 8.20 12.24 -15.07
N GLY A 276 7.58 11.16 -14.61
CA GLY A 276 8.16 9.81 -14.59
C GLY A 276 7.79 9.00 -15.85
N ASP A 277 8.42 7.83 -16.01
CA ASP A 277 8.09 6.88 -17.07
C ASP A 277 6.80 6.12 -16.72
N ALA A 278 5.65 6.63 -17.20
CA ALA A 278 4.35 6.04 -16.94
C ALA A 278 4.16 4.66 -17.62
N PRO A 279 4.60 4.39 -18.85
CA PRO A 279 4.61 3.05 -19.44
C PRO A 279 5.35 2.03 -18.60
N LEU A 280 6.57 2.33 -18.17
CA LEU A 280 7.35 1.47 -17.26
C LEU A 280 6.61 1.24 -15.94
N MET A 281 6.03 2.30 -15.36
CA MET A 281 5.27 2.18 -14.10
C MET A 281 4.04 1.26 -14.25
N ALA A 282 3.34 1.34 -15.38
CA ALA A 282 2.23 0.43 -15.67
C ALA A 282 2.70 -1.03 -15.76
N GLY A 283 3.82 -1.28 -16.44
CA GLY A 283 4.43 -2.60 -16.54
C GLY A 283 4.85 -3.17 -15.16
N ILE A 284 5.52 -2.35 -14.33
CA ILE A 284 5.90 -2.71 -12.96
C ILE A 284 4.65 -3.06 -12.14
N THR A 285 3.59 -2.25 -12.22
CA THR A 285 2.35 -2.48 -11.47
C THR A 285 1.69 -3.79 -11.87
N ALA A 286 1.56 -4.06 -13.16
CA ALA A 286 0.98 -5.30 -13.67
C ALA A 286 1.81 -6.52 -13.25
N PHE A 287 3.12 -6.49 -13.47
CA PHE A 287 4.03 -7.58 -13.10
C PHE A 287 3.98 -7.86 -11.59
N GLN A 288 4.10 -6.84 -10.75
CA GLN A 288 4.07 -7.00 -9.30
C GLN A 288 2.73 -7.50 -8.79
N THR A 289 1.61 -7.09 -9.39
CA THR A 289 0.29 -7.60 -8.99
C THR A 289 0.16 -9.09 -9.25
N ILE A 290 0.66 -9.58 -10.38
CA ILE A 290 0.68 -11.02 -10.69
C ILE A 290 1.68 -11.75 -9.77
N ALA A 291 2.90 -11.22 -9.64
CA ALA A 291 3.94 -11.81 -8.81
C ALA A 291 3.51 -11.89 -7.34
N ALA A 292 2.74 -10.93 -6.85
CA ALA A 292 2.19 -10.94 -5.50
C ALA A 292 1.27 -12.12 -5.23
N ALA A 293 0.54 -12.61 -6.23
CA ALA A 293 -0.30 -13.79 -6.08
C ALA A 293 0.51 -15.04 -5.67
N LEU A 294 1.79 -15.10 -6.07
CA LEU A 294 2.73 -16.17 -5.70
C LEU A 294 3.59 -15.77 -4.49
N ALA A 295 4.06 -14.54 -4.43
CA ALA A 295 4.97 -14.06 -3.40
C ALA A 295 4.28 -13.92 -2.03
N MET A 296 3.03 -13.44 -1.97
CA MET A 296 2.32 -13.26 -0.71
C MET A 296 2.07 -14.56 0.06
N PRO A 297 1.58 -15.65 -0.55
CA PRO A 297 1.50 -16.94 0.12
C PRO A 297 2.87 -17.43 0.62
N ALA A 298 3.93 -17.27 -0.18
CA ALA A 298 5.28 -17.69 0.20
C ALA A 298 5.82 -16.90 1.40
N VAL A 299 5.67 -15.57 1.39
CA VAL A 299 6.05 -14.70 2.52
C VAL A 299 5.27 -15.07 3.77
N LEU A 300 3.95 -15.21 3.68
CA LEU A 300 3.11 -15.55 4.83
C LEU A 300 3.38 -16.97 5.35
N THR A 301 3.67 -17.96 4.49
CA THR A 301 4.03 -19.31 4.92
C THR A 301 5.43 -19.37 5.54
N ALA A 302 6.40 -18.65 4.99
CA ALA A 302 7.74 -18.54 5.57
C ALA A 302 7.69 -17.90 6.98
N LEU A 303 6.83 -16.90 7.17
CA LEU A 303 6.57 -16.30 8.47
C LEU A 303 5.91 -17.31 9.42
N ALA A 304 4.90 -18.03 8.96
CA ALA A 304 4.20 -19.03 9.74
C ALA A 304 5.07 -20.24 10.14
N SER A 305 6.17 -20.50 9.43
CA SER A 305 7.13 -21.56 9.75
C SER A 305 8.24 -21.13 10.72
N THR A 306 8.36 -19.84 11.00
CA THR A 306 9.31 -19.35 12.01
C THR A 306 8.80 -19.70 13.43
N PRO A 307 9.71 -20.02 14.40
CA PRO A 307 9.31 -20.37 15.79
C PRO A 307 8.49 -19.27 16.49
N VAL A 308 8.44 -18.10 15.92
CA VAL A 308 7.68 -16.92 16.37
C VAL A 308 6.15 -17.13 16.26
N PHE A 309 5.70 -18.14 15.47
CA PHE A 309 4.27 -18.45 15.26
C PHE A 309 3.82 -19.80 15.88
N ARG A 310 4.67 -20.42 16.69
CA ARG A 310 4.33 -21.56 17.55
C ARG A 310 4.17 -21.11 18.99
#